data_fd1f6f91c58c1c90f57c11b8da506a7b
#
_entry.id   fd1f6f91c58c1c90f57c11b8da506a7b
#
_cell.length_a   1.000
_cell.length_b   1.000
_cell.length_c   1.000
_cell.angle_alpha   90.00
_cell.angle_beta   90.00
_cell.angle_gamma   90.00
#
_symmetry.space_group_name_H-M   'P 1'
#
loop_
_entity.id
_entity.type
_entity.pdbx_description
1 polymer ?
#
loop_
_entity_poly.entity_id
_entity_poly.type
_entity_poly.pdbx_seq_one_letter_code
_entity_poly.pdbx_strand_id
1 'polypeptide(L)'
;MRSFPLAAAFALGIAIAGCSAPSSDDSNGSAAKSIELLNVSYDPTRELYEAINPMFAKSWKAATGQDVTINMSHGGSGKQARAVIDGLDGDVATLALAYDIDEIAAQSDALTKGWQSALAQNSAPYTSTIVFLVRAGNPKGIKDWDDLAKPGISVITPNPKTSGGARWNFLAAWAYASKELGGEEGAEDFVTRLFRNVPVLDSGARGATTTFSERGIGDVLLAWENEAFLAQKELGTDRFEIVVPSVSILAEPPVAVLDGNARRHGTGKVAEAYLKFLYTPEAQDVIGANFYRPTEAAAKAKYASQFPQINLVTIDGEFGGWQAAQQKFFADGGVFDRIYEQKR
;
A
#
# COMPACT_ATOMS: atom_id res chain seq x y z
N MET A 1 -40.02 37.88 52.59
CA MET A 1 -39.93 38.12 54.04
C MET A 1 -38.52 37.79 54.47
N ARG A 2 -37.77 38.82 54.87
CA ARG A 2 -36.86 38.93 56.03
C ARG A 2 -35.68 37.95 56.06
N SER A 3 -34.44 38.26 56.34
CA SER A 3 -33.71 39.52 56.64
C SER A 3 -32.22 39.17 56.66
N PHE A 4 -31.37 40.05 56.24
CA PHE A 4 -29.94 40.16 56.64
C PHE A 4 -29.86 40.52 58.13
N PRO A 5 -28.70 40.37 58.86
CA PRO A 5 -27.52 41.24 58.69
C PRO A 5 -26.14 40.60 59.04
N LEU A 6 -25.11 41.18 58.54
CA LEU A 6 -24.07 42.13 59.05
C LEU A 6 -22.86 41.50 59.76
N ALA A 7 -21.72 41.63 59.10
CA ALA A 7 -20.41 42.20 59.40
C ALA A 7 -19.72 41.96 60.77
N ALA A 8 -18.42 41.61 60.65
CA ALA A 8 -17.36 42.26 61.47
C ALA A 8 -15.96 42.03 60.86
N ALA A 9 -15.30 43.11 60.54
CA ALA A 9 -13.90 43.20 60.18
C ALA A 9 -13.01 43.15 61.44
N PHE A 10 -11.81 42.55 61.32
CA PHE A 10 -10.66 42.88 62.16
C PHE A 10 -9.39 42.81 61.32
N ALA A 11 -8.71 43.97 61.30
CA ALA A 11 -7.35 44.14 60.76
C ALA A 11 -6.35 43.95 61.90
N LEU A 12 -5.20 43.44 61.64
CA LEU A 12 -3.87 43.99 62.04
C LEU A 12 -2.79 42.91 61.98
N GLY A 13 -1.61 43.31 61.40
CA GLY A 13 -0.35 42.73 61.80
C GLY A 13 0.64 42.48 60.65
N ILE A 14 1.43 43.53 60.31
CA ILE A 14 2.59 43.48 59.46
C ILE A 14 3.74 42.76 60.18
N ALA A 15 4.35 41.75 59.49
CA ALA A 15 5.72 41.35 59.80
C ALA A 15 6.46 41.03 58.46
N ILE A 16 7.37 41.89 58.13
CA ILE A 16 8.32 41.74 57.05
C ILE A 16 9.46 40.84 57.53
N ALA A 17 9.59 39.64 56.97
CA ALA A 17 10.84 38.88 57.05
C ALA A 17 11.24 38.47 55.63
N GLY A 18 12.33 39.12 55.16
CA GLY A 18 12.97 38.76 53.93
C GLY A 18 13.64 37.38 54.01
N CYS A 19 13.31 36.52 53.12
CA CYS A 19 14.10 35.33 52.82
C CYS A 19 14.33 35.29 51.31
N SER A 20 15.62 35.37 50.97
CA SER A 20 16.14 35.17 49.59
C SER A 20 15.61 33.84 49.03
N ALA A 21 14.88 33.94 47.95
CA ALA A 21 14.53 32.77 47.14
C ALA A 21 15.79 32.29 46.39
N PRO A 22 16.05 30.97 46.37
CA PRO A 22 17.00 30.43 45.44
C PRO A 22 16.41 30.57 44.03
N SER A 23 17.21 31.12 43.14
CA SER A 23 16.94 31.10 41.68
C SER A 23 16.71 29.64 41.24
N SER A 24 15.47 29.30 41.01
CA SER A 24 15.15 28.11 40.22
C SER A 24 15.65 28.35 38.79
N ASP A 25 16.73 27.71 38.42
CA ASP A 25 17.05 27.46 37.03
C ASP A 25 15.82 26.79 36.38
N ASP A 26 15.03 27.60 35.71
CA ASP A 26 14.08 27.15 34.72
C ASP A 26 14.87 26.54 33.55
N SER A 27 15.32 25.29 33.74
CA SER A 27 15.60 24.39 32.61
C SER A 27 14.26 24.05 31.96
N ASN A 28 13.71 25.02 31.25
CA ASN A 28 12.58 24.83 30.35
C ASN A 28 13.09 24.02 29.15
N GLY A 29 13.33 22.74 29.40
CA GLY A 29 13.43 21.74 28.34
C GLY A 29 12.06 21.67 27.68
N SER A 30 11.85 22.53 26.68
CA SER A 30 10.73 22.39 25.77
C SER A 30 10.70 20.93 25.28
N ALA A 31 9.85 20.11 25.86
CA ALA A 31 9.61 18.77 25.37
C ALA A 31 9.31 18.92 23.88
N ALA A 32 10.17 18.36 23.02
CA ALA A 32 10.00 18.44 21.59
C ALA A 32 8.58 17.95 21.27
N LYS A 33 7.79 18.81 20.64
CA LYS A 33 6.39 18.51 20.31
C LYS A 33 6.36 17.23 19.49
N SER A 34 5.57 16.24 19.91
CA SER A 34 5.34 15.01 19.14
C SER A 34 4.86 15.38 17.74
N ILE A 35 5.40 14.72 16.72
CA ILE A 35 4.98 14.85 15.32
C ILE A 35 4.02 13.72 14.97
N GLU A 36 3.01 14.04 14.18
CA GLU A 36 2.14 13.04 13.56
C GLU A 36 2.37 13.04 12.04
N LEU A 37 2.48 11.86 11.45
CA LEU A 37 2.46 11.62 10.01
C LEU A 37 1.21 10.84 9.64
N LEU A 38 0.60 11.16 8.50
CA LEU A 38 -0.41 10.31 7.87
C LEU A 38 0.19 9.67 6.61
N ASN A 39 0.32 8.33 6.63
CA ASN A 39 0.67 7.53 5.46
C ASN A 39 -0.59 7.03 4.77
N VAL A 40 -0.80 7.48 3.53
CA VAL A 40 -1.89 7.06 2.66
C VAL A 40 -1.40 5.87 1.84
N SER A 41 -1.88 4.66 2.18
CA SER A 41 -1.33 3.40 1.70
C SER A 41 -2.39 2.52 1.02
N TYR A 42 -1.94 1.53 0.24
CA TYR A 42 -2.82 0.52 -0.31
C TYR A 42 -2.92 -0.73 0.57
N ASP A 43 -4.00 -1.51 0.41
CA ASP A 43 -4.39 -2.57 1.35
C ASP A 43 -3.29 -3.62 1.68
N PRO A 44 -2.54 -4.18 0.71
CA PRO A 44 -1.58 -5.26 0.98
C PRO A 44 -0.41 -4.90 1.90
N THR A 45 -0.15 -3.63 2.15
CA THR A 45 0.99 -3.18 2.98
C THR A 45 0.68 -3.03 4.46
N ARG A 46 -0.52 -3.36 4.89
CA ARG A 46 -0.96 -3.13 6.28
C ARG A 46 0.01 -3.74 7.30
N GLU A 47 0.26 -5.02 7.21
CA GLU A 47 1.12 -5.78 8.12
C GLU A 47 2.58 -5.33 8.03
N LEU A 48 3.03 -4.96 6.83
CA LEU A 48 4.37 -4.41 6.63
C LEU A 48 4.56 -3.10 7.42
N TYR A 49 3.63 -2.16 7.29
CA TYR A 49 3.75 -0.87 7.99
C TYR A 49 3.46 -0.98 9.49
N GLU A 50 2.64 -1.91 9.94
CA GLU A 50 2.50 -2.24 11.36
C GLU A 50 3.84 -2.67 11.98
N ALA A 51 4.68 -3.38 11.23
CA ALA A 51 6.02 -3.78 11.66
C ALA A 51 7.05 -2.63 11.54
N ILE A 52 7.02 -1.86 10.46
CA ILE A 52 8.01 -0.80 10.16
C ILE A 52 7.81 0.45 11.03
N ASN A 53 6.57 0.90 11.23
CA ASN A 53 6.28 2.18 11.89
C ASN A 53 6.91 2.32 13.29
N PRO A 54 6.82 1.32 14.19
CA PRO A 54 7.46 1.41 15.51
C PRO A 54 9.01 1.41 15.42
N MET A 55 9.59 0.75 14.42
CA MET A 55 11.03 0.77 14.20
C MET A 55 11.52 2.15 13.77
N PHE A 56 10.83 2.75 12.81
CA PHE A 56 11.13 4.11 12.38
C PHE A 56 10.95 5.11 13.53
N ALA A 57 9.86 5.04 14.28
CA ALA A 57 9.61 5.94 15.41
C ALA A 57 10.74 5.86 16.46
N LYS A 58 11.21 4.65 16.77
CA LYS A 58 12.35 4.42 17.67
C LYS A 58 13.64 5.02 17.11
N SER A 59 13.92 4.78 15.82
CA SER A 59 15.10 5.32 15.14
C SER A 59 15.10 6.84 15.09
N TRP A 60 13.95 7.43 14.75
CA TRP A 60 13.77 8.88 14.70
C TRP A 60 13.99 9.53 16.08
N LYS A 61 13.39 8.95 17.11
CA LYS A 61 13.55 9.43 18.50
C LYS A 61 15.00 9.34 18.94
N ALA A 62 15.70 8.26 18.63
CA ALA A 62 17.13 8.12 18.96
C ALA A 62 18.02 9.16 18.26
N ALA A 63 17.70 9.51 17.01
CA ALA A 63 18.46 10.45 16.22
C ALA A 63 18.16 11.92 16.54
N THR A 64 16.92 12.24 16.94
CA THR A 64 16.45 13.65 17.04
C THR A 64 15.94 14.04 18.42
N GLY A 65 15.70 13.08 19.31
CA GLY A 65 15.00 13.30 20.59
C GLY A 65 13.48 13.51 20.46
N GLN A 66 12.93 13.50 19.24
CA GLN A 66 11.55 13.82 18.96
C GLN A 66 10.70 12.56 18.79
N ASP A 67 9.53 12.52 19.42
CA ASP A 67 8.55 11.48 19.20
C ASP A 67 7.80 11.67 17.88
N VAL A 68 7.53 10.58 17.17
CA VAL A 68 6.70 10.56 15.97
C VAL A 68 5.67 9.45 16.05
N THR A 69 4.45 9.76 15.63
CA THR A 69 3.37 8.78 15.44
C THR A 69 3.04 8.70 13.95
N ILE A 70 3.01 7.50 13.39
CA ILE A 70 2.63 7.28 12.00
C ILE A 70 1.20 6.72 11.96
N ASN A 71 0.25 7.55 11.56
CA ASN A 71 -1.13 7.17 11.31
C ASN A 71 -1.24 6.59 9.91
N MET A 72 -2.14 5.62 9.72
CA MET A 72 -2.31 4.90 8.45
C MET A 72 -3.72 5.06 7.90
N SER A 73 -3.81 5.32 6.60
CA SER A 73 -5.04 5.16 5.82
C SER A 73 -4.83 4.06 4.80
N HIS A 74 -5.62 2.98 4.86
CA HIS A 74 -5.50 1.84 3.95
C HIS A 74 -6.75 1.69 3.08
N GLY A 75 -6.55 1.32 1.81
CA GLY A 75 -7.64 1.07 0.86
C GLY A 75 -7.12 0.64 -0.50
N GLY A 76 -8.01 0.52 -1.49
CA GLY A 76 -7.60 0.35 -2.88
C GLY A 76 -6.76 1.55 -3.35
N SER A 77 -5.64 1.31 -4.04
CA SER A 77 -4.65 2.34 -4.40
C SER A 77 -5.26 3.54 -5.15
N GLY A 78 -6.04 3.29 -6.21
CA GLY A 78 -6.73 4.36 -6.94
C GLY A 78 -7.77 5.10 -6.09
N LYS A 79 -8.42 4.42 -5.14
CA LYS A 79 -9.32 5.05 -4.17
C LYS A 79 -8.55 5.95 -3.20
N GLN A 80 -7.38 5.54 -2.75
CA GLN A 80 -6.51 6.33 -1.87
C GLN A 80 -5.95 7.56 -2.60
N ALA A 81 -5.51 7.41 -3.86
CA ALA A 81 -5.10 8.55 -4.68
C ALA A 81 -6.23 9.59 -4.83
N ARG A 82 -7.44 9.12 -5.14
CA ARG A 82 -8.62 10.00 -5.23
C ARG A 82 -8.89 10.69 -3.90
N ALA A 83 -8.80 9.99 -2.77
CA ALA A 83 -9.01 10.61 -1.46
C ALA A 83 -8.03 11.76 -1.20
N VAL A 84 -6.75 11.63 -1.59
CA VAL A 84 -5.77 12.72 -1.49
C VAL A 84 -6.15 13.89 -2.41
N ILE A 85 -6.54 13.62 -3.66
CA ILE A 85 -7.01 14.64 -4.61
C ILE A 85 -8.24 15.38 -4.06
N ASP A 86 -9.15 14.67 -3.41
CA ASP A 86 -10.37 15.21 -2.80
C ASP A 86 -10.12 15.84 -1.40
N GLY A 87 -8.86 15.92 -0.94
CA GLY A 87 -8.47 16.66 0.26
C GLY A 87 -8.08 15.82 1.49
N LEU A 88 -7.86 14.51 1.36
CA LEU A 88 -7.22 13.74 2.45
C LEU A 88 -5.77 14.24 2.64
N ASP A 89 -5.54 14.86 3.77
CA ASP A 89 -4.32 15.63 4.05
C ASP A 89 -3.17 14.73 4.55
N GLY A 90 -2.75 13.75 3.73
CA GLY A 90 -1.65 12.83 4.01
C GLY A 90 -0.28 13.49 3.88
N ASP A 91 0.73 12.98 4.57
CA ASP A 91 2.12 13.41 4.48
C ASP A 91 2.95 12.60 3.51
N VAL A 92 2.63 11.30 3.40
CA VAL A 92 3.27 10.38 2.45
C VAL A 92 2.22 9.51 1.77
N ALA A 93 2.51 9.12 0.53
CA ALA A 93 1.75 8.15 -0.23
C ALA A 93 2.62 6.90 -0.46
N THR A 94 2.06 5.72 -0.17
CA THR A 94 2.69 4.42 -0.41
C THR A 94 1.69 3.55 -1.15
N LEU A 95 1.64 3.71 -2.48
CA LEU A 95 0.58 3.20 -3.34
C LEU A 95 1.02 2.00 -4.18
N ALA A 96 0.08 1.36 -4.87
CA ALA A 96 0.36 0.13 -5.63
C ALA A 96 1.08 0.38 -6.95
N LEU A 97 0.97 1.58 -7.54
CA LEU A 97 1.49 1.88 -8.86
C LEU A 97 1.74 3.38 -9.08
N ALA A 98 2.72 3.68 -9.93
CA ALA A 98 3.18 5.05 -10.15
C ALA A 98 2.08 5.97 -10.71
N TYR A 99 1.20 5.45 -11.57
CA TYR A 99 0.11 6.24 -12.13
C TYR A 99 -0.78 6.88 -11.03
N ASP A 100 -1.08 6.15 -9.97
CA ASP A 100 -1.93 6.67 -8.90
C ASP A 100 -1.26 7.84 -8.16
N ILE A 101 0.08 7.84 -8.03
CA ILE A 101 0.84 8.98 -7.49
C ILE A 101 0.94 10.12 -8.51
N ASP A 102 1.12 9.81 -9.79
CA ASP A 102 1.12 10.81 -10.87
C ASP A 102 -0.22 11.57 -10.94
N GLU A 103 -1.35 10.89 -10.72
CA GLU A 103 -2.67 11.52 -10.65
C GLU A 103 -2.77 12.51 -9.49
N ILE A 104 -2.21 12.18 -8.32
CA ILE A 104 -2.13 13.14 -7.20
C ILE A 104 -1.34 14.38 -7.63
N ALA A 105 -0.18 14.20 -8.26
CA ALA A 105 0.67 15.30 -8.71
C ALA A 105 0.06 16.12 -9.86
N ALA A 106 -0.84 15.53 -10.64
CA ALA A 106 -1.50 16.20 -11.76
C ALA A 106 -2.77 16.98 -11.34
N GLN A 107 -3.48 16.50 -10.31
CA GLN A 107 -4.81 16.99 -9.97
C GLN A 107 -4.89 17.69 -8.60
N SER A 108 -3.76 17.81 -7.87
CA SER A 108 -3.72 18.48 -6.57
C SER A 108 -2.39 19.19 -6.32
N ASP A 109 -2.37 20.07 -5.31
CA ASP A 109 -1.16 20.71 -4.82
C ASP A 109 -0.46 19.92 -3.71
N ALA A 110 -0.90 18.69 -3.46
CA ALA A 110 -0.35 17.83 -2.42
C ALA A 110 1.06 17.33 -2.77
N LEU A 111 1.38 17.17 -4.04
CA LEU A 111 2.62 16.57 -4.52
C LEU A 111 3.19 17.32 -5.73
N THR A 112 4.50 17.58 -5.69
CA THR A 112 5.23 18.15 -6.83
C THR A 112 5.61 17.08 -7.85
N LYS A 113 5.61 17.42 -9.14
CA LYS A 113 6.07 16.54 -10.22
C LYS A 113 7.54 16.13 -10.05
N GLY A 114 7.90 14.96 -10.56
CA GLY A 114 9.28 14.45 -10.48
C GLY A 114 9.60 13.64 -9.22
N TRP A 115 8.59 13.32 -8.42
CA TRP A 115 8.69 12.54 -7.19
C TRP A 115 9.40 11.19 -7.37
N GLN A 116 9.26 10.55 -8.54
CA GLN A 116 9.77 9.20 -8.82
C GLN A 116 11.30 9.11 -8.77
N SER A 117 11.99 10.21 -9.04
CA SER A 117 13.45 10.29 -8.96
C SER A 117 13.99 10.67 -7.58
N ALA A 118 13.11 10.91 -6.60
CA ALA A 118 13.50 11.35 -5.26
C ALA A 118 14.21 10.27 -4.43
N LEU A 119 13.89 9.00 -4.69
CA LEU A 119 14.45 7.85 -3.99
C LEU A 119 14.96 6.80 -4.99
N ALA A 120 15.77 5.87 -4.51
CA ALA A 120 16.32 4.79 -5.32
C ALA A 120 15.22 3.89 -5.93
N GLN A 121 15.56 3.16 -6.99
CA GLN A 121 14.65 2.19 -7.65
C GLN A 121 13.34 2.84 -8.10
N ASN A 122 13.38 4.04 -8.69
CA ASN A 122 12.19 4.79 -9.07
C ASN A 122 11.20 4.99 -7.90
N SER A 123 11.74 5.22 -6.70
CA SER A 123 10.99 5.32 -5.45
C SER A 123 10.19 4.07 -5.07
N ALA A 124 10.61 2.88 -5.51
CA ALA A 124 10.03 1.58 -5.16
C ALA A 124 10.95 0.81 -4.20
N PRO A 125 10.74 0.86 -2.87
CA PRO A 125 11.64 0.25 -1.89
C PRO A 125 11.57 -1.28 -1.85
N TYR A 126 10.57 -1.88 -2.46
CA TYR A 126 10.33 -3.31 -2.57
C TYR A 126 9.55 -3.63 -3.84
N THR A 127 9.52 -4.90 -4.21
CA THR A 127 8.73 -5.38 -5.35
C THR A 127 7.86 -6.56 -4.94
N SER A 128 6.92 -6.93 -5.79
CA SER A 128 6.09 -8.13 -5.67
C SER A 128 5.73 -8.62 -7.08
N THR A 129 4.88 -9.61 -7.16
CA THR A 129 4.35 -10.12 -8.43
C THR A 129 2.96 -10.73 -8.20
N ILE A 130 2.32 -11.20 -9.27
CA ILE A 130 1.02 -11.85 -9.21
C ILE A 130 1.21 -13.36 -9.24
N VAL A 131 0.55 -14.04 -8.31
CA VAL A 131 0.44 -15.49 -8.21
C VAL A 131 -1.02 -15.90 -8.06
N PHE A 132 -1.30 -17.19 -8.11
CA PHE A 132 -2.64 -17.73 -7.86
C PHE A 132 -2.68 -18.38 -6.49
N LEU A 133 -3.64 -17.98 -5.67
CA LEU A 133 -3.97 -18.69 -4.44
C LEU A 133 -5.17 -19.59 -4.73
N VAL A 134 -4.99 -20.91 -4.58
CA VAL A 134 -6.02 -21.91 -4.84
C VAL A 134 -6.39 -22.65 -3.56
N ARG A 135 -7.51 -23.37 -3.59
CA ARG A 135 -7.91 -24.25 -2.48
C ARG A 135 -6.89 -25.39 -2.30
N ALA A 136 -6.73 -25.87 -1.06
CA ALA A 136 -5.85 -26.99 -0.76
C ALA A 136 -6.12 -28.21 -1.64
N GLY A 137 -5.05 -28.87 -2.10
CA GLY A 137 -5.11 -29.97 -3.04
C GLY A 137 -5.48 -29.57 -4.46
N ASN A 138 -5.60 -28.28 -4.74
CA ASN A 138 -5.91 -27.74 -6.07
C ASN A 138 -6.99 -28.50 -6.83
N PRO A 139 -8.22 -28.60 -6.31
CA PRO A 139 -9.25 -29.52 -6.82
C PRO A 139 -9.69 -29.22 -8.25
N LYS A 140 -9.39 -28.02 -8.76
CA LYS A 140 -9.65 -27.62 -10.15
C LYS A 140 -8.47 -27.85 -11.09
N GLY A 141 -7.32 -28.28 -10.56
CA GLY A 141 -6.12 -28.56 -11.34
C GLY A 141 -5.53 -27.32 -12.04
N ILE A 142 -5.67 -26.15 -11.44
CA ILE A 142 -5.18 -24.87 -11.98
C ILE A 142 -3.65 -24.89 -11.96
N LYS A 143 -3.01 -24.63 -13.12
CA LYS A 143 -1.56 -24.63 -13.29
C LYS A 143 -1.04 -23.33 -13.87
N ASP A 144 -1.80 -22.71 -14.77
CA ASP A 144 -1.41 -21.49 -15.45
C ASP A 144 -2.62 -20.63 -15.81
N TRP A 145 -2.39 -19.50 -16.45
CA TRP A 145 -3.39 -18.52 -16.84
C TRP A 145 -4.53 -19.09 -17.69
N ASP A 146 -4.22 -19.97 -18.64
CA ASP A 146 -5.21 -20.56 -19.56
C ASP A 146 -6.31 -21.35 -18.81
N ASP A 147 -5.98 -21.92 -17.65
CA ASP A 147 -6.96 -22.61 -16.81
C ASP A 147 -8.04 -21.66 -16.28
N LEU A 148 -7.70 -20.39 -16.06
CA LEU A 148 -8.60 -19.39 -15.47
C LEU A 148 -9.75 -18.98 -16.43
N ALA A 149 -9.56 -19.15 -17.72
CA ALA A 149 -10.58 -18.87 -18.74
C ALA A 149 -11.47 -20.09 -19.06
N LYS A 150 -11.24 -21.27 -18.44
CA LYS A 150 -12.03 -22.47 -18.66
C LYS A 150 -13.42 -22.36 -18.02
N PRO A 151 -14.46 -22.92 -18.66
CA PRO A 151 -15.79 -22.98 -18.06
C PRO A 151 -15.78 -23.72 -16.71
N GLY A 152 -16.52 -23.19 -15.73
CA GLY A 152 -16.67 -23.81 -14.40
C GLY A 152 -15.52 -23.49 -13.43
N ILE A 153 -14.62 -22.60 -13.78
CA ILE A 153 -13.66 -21.98 -12.88
C ILE A 153 -14.25 -20.66 -12.37
N SER A 154 -14.14 -20.42 -11.07
CA SER A 154 -14.56 -19.15 -10.45
C SER A 154 -13.32 -18.39 -9.96
N VAL A 155 -13.06 -17.24 -10.60
CA VAL A 155 -11.88 -16.40 -10.35
C VAL A 155 -12.24 -15.22 -9.46
N ILE A 156 -11.47 -14.98 -8.42
CA ILE A 156 -11.59 -13.80 -7.57
C ILE A 156 -10.45 -12.83 -7.89
N THR A 157 -10.80 -11.59 -8.14
CA THR A 157 -9.88 -10.47 -8.34
C THR A 157 -10.60 -9.17 -7.97
N PRO A 158 -9.91 -8.15 -7.43
CA PRO A 158 -10.57 -6.87 -7.15
C PRO A 158 -10.84 -6.07 -8.44
N ASN A 159 -11.52 -4.94 -8.29
CA ASN A 159 -11.92 -4.08 -9.40
C ASN A 159 -10.76 -3.19 -9.88
N PRO A 160 -10.32 -3.24 -11.14
CA PRO A 160 -9.26 -2.39 -11.68
C PRO A 160 -9.57 -0.88 -11.67
N LYS A 161 -10.84 -0.48 -11.58
CA LYS A 161 -11.21 0.94 -11.44
C LYS A 161 -10.89 1.53 -10.07
N THR A 162 -10.72 0.70 -9.03
CA THR A 162 -10.52 1.16 -7.64
C THR A 162 -9.26 0.59 -7.00
N SER A 163 -8.79 -0.56 -7.48
CA SER A 163 -7.65 -1.30 -6.93
C SER A 163 -6.45 -1.28 -7.88
N GLY A 164 -5.34 -0.71 -7.44
CA GLY A 164 -4.09 -0.80 -8.18
C GLY A 164 -3.59 -2.25 -8.30
N GLY A 165 -3.82 -3.09 -7.27
CA GLY A 165 -3.52 -4.51 -7.32
C GLY A 165 -4.25 -5.22 -8.45
N ALA A 166 -5.51 -4.88 -8.69
CA ALA A 166 -6.29 -5.44 -9.78
C ALA A 166 -5.77 -5.03 -11.16
N ARG A 167 -5.19 -3.82 -11.30
CA ARG A 167 -4.55 -3.40 -12.55
C ARG A 167 -3.33 -4.27 -12.85
N TRP A 168 -2.51 -4.58 -11.85
CA TRP A 168 -1.41 -5.51 -11.99
C TRP A 168 -1.89 -6.93 -12.36
N ASN A 169 -2.97 -7.44 -11.74
CA ASN A 169 -3.57 -8.72 -12.07
C ASN A 169 -4.02 -8.77 -13.53
N PHE A 170 -4.72 -7.74 -14.00
CA PHE A 170 -5.19 -7.60 -15.37
C PHE A 170 -4.03 -7.59 -16.37
N LEU A 171 -3.00 -6.78 -16.11
CA LEU A 171 -1.85 -6.65 -16.99
C LEU A 171 -1.01 -7.94 -17.04
N ALA A 172 -0.88 -8.67 -15.92
CA ALA A 172 -0.21 -9.96 -15.92
C ALA A 172 -0.95 -10.99 -16.80
N ALA A 173 -2.28 -11.06 -16.68
CA ALA A 173 -3.12 -11.91 -17.54
C ALA A 173 -3.02 -11.52 -19.02
N TRP A 174 -3.03 -10.23 -19.31
CA TRP A 174 -2.88 -9.70 -20.66
C TRP A 174 -1.51 -10.02 -21.26
N ALA A 175 -0.43 -9.83 -20.51
CA ALA A 175 0.94 -10.12 -20.97
C ALA A 175 1.13 -11.59 -21.33
N TYR A 176 0.62 -12.50 -20.50
CA TYR A 176 0.60 -13.92 -20.82
C TYR A 176 -0.13 -14.19 -22.14
N ALA A 177 -1.36 -13.70 -22.24
CA ALA A 177 -2.21 -14.01 -23.39
C ALA A 177 -1.72 -13.36 -24.68
N SER A 178 -1.19 -12.13 -24.63
CA SER A 178 -0.58 -11.47 -25.79
C SER A 178 0.57 -12.28 -26.37
N LYS A 179 1.38 -12.89 -25.50
CA LYS A 179 2.52 -13.71 -25.91
C LYS A 179 2.11 -15.09 -26.43
N GLU A 180 1.19 -15.76 -25.75
CA GLU A 180 0.88 -17.18 -26.00
C GLU A 180 -0.32 -17.39 -26.92
N LEU A 181 -1.23 -16.41 -27.07
CA LEU A 181 -2.53 -16.60 -27.72
C LEU A 181 -2.77 -15.70 -28.96
N GLY A 182 -1.72 -15.13 -29.54
CA GLY A 182 -1.85 -14.44 -30.84
C GLY A 182 -1.99 -12.91 -30.72
N GLY A 183 -1.22 -12.30 -29.85
CA GLY A 183 -1.12 -10.84 -29.74
C GLY A 183 -2.31 -10.18 -29.04
N GLU A 184 -2.60 -8.93 -29.39
CA GLU A 184 -3.62 -8.14 -28.72
C GLU A 184 -5.04 -8.70 -28.82
N GLU A 185 -5.43 -9.21 -29.99
CA GLU A 185 -6.75 -9.80 -30.22
C GLU A 185 -6.95 -11.05 -29.37
N GLY A 186 -5.97 -11.95 -29.33
CA GLY A 186 -5.98 -13.13 -28.47
C GLY A 186 -5.99 -12.78 -26.99
N ALA A 187 -5.30 -11.70 -26.60
CA ALA A 187 -5.30 -11.22 -25.23
C ALA A 187 -6.67 -10.64 -24.82
N GLU A 188 -7.33 -9.85 -25.66
CA GLU A 188 -8.65 -9.29 -25.38
C GLU A 188 -9.71 -10.42 -25.26
N ASP A 189 -9.70 -11.41 -26.15
CA ASP A 189 -10.59 -12.57 -26.06
C ASP A 189 -10.34 -13.39 -24.79
N PHE A 190 -9.07 -13.66 -24.49
CA PHE A 190 -8.70 -14.41 -23.29
C PHE A 190 -9.16 -13.71 -22.00
N VAL A 191 -8.81 -12.43 -21.85
CA VAL A 191 -9.18 -11.67 -20.64
C VAL A 191 -10.71 -11.50 -20.54
N THR A 192 -11.42 -11.38 -21.67
CA THR A 192 -12.89 -11.39 -21.68
C THR A 192 -13.44 -12.69 -21.12
N ARG A 193 -12.90 -13.84 -21.54
CA ARG A 193 -13.32 -15.15 -21.00
C ARG A 193 -12.96 -15.31 -19.52
N LEU A 194 -11.77 -14.85 -19.10
CA LEU A 194 -11.36 -14.85 -17.70
C LEU A 194 -12.34 -14.02 -16.85
N PHE A 195 -12.68 -12.79 -17.28
CA PHE A 195 -13.58 -11.92 -16.53
C PHE A 195 -15.04 -12.40 -16.53
N ARG A 196 -15.47 -13.25 -17.48
CA ARG A 196 -16.75 -13.96 -17.38
C ARG A 196 -16.78 -14.91 -16.19
N ASN A 197 -15.65 -15.45 -15.80
CA ASN A 197 -15.47 -16.32 -14.65
C ASN A 197 -15.32 -15.58 -13.31
N VAL A 198 -15.32 -14.22 -13.29
CA VAL A 198 -15.20 -13.42 -12.07
C VAL A 198 -16.59 -13.09 -11.52
N PRO A 199 -17.08 -13.74 -10.46
CA PRO A 199 -18.44 -13.51 -9.94
C PRO A 199 -18.62 -12.20 -9.22
N VAL A 200 -17.57 -11.66 -8.62
CA VAL A 200 -17.59 -10.43 -7.80
C VAL A 200 -16.31 -9.64 -8.00
N LEU A 201 -16.41 -8.30 -7.97
CA LEU A 201 -15.29 -7.36 -8.01
C LEU A 201 -15.28 -6.56 -6.71
N ASP A 202 -14.42 -6.95 -5.77
CA ASP A 202 -14.21 -6.20 -4.53
C ASP A 202 -13.46 -4.88 -4.81
N SER A 203 -13.62 -3.90 -3.94
CA SER A 203 -13.04 -2.56 -4.14
C SER A 203 -11.51 -2.51 -3.96
N GLY A 204 -10.90 -3.51 -3.32
CA GLY A 204 -9.47 -3.60 -3.05
C GLY A 204 -9.01 -5.03 -2.82
N ALA A 205 -7.69 -5.24 -2.76
CA ALA A 205 -7.08 -6.55 -2.64
C ALA A 205 -7.52 -7.28 -1.37
N ARG A 206 -7.55 -6.61 -0.21
CA ARG A 206 -8.00 -7.21 1.05
C ARG A 206 -9.45 -7.70 0.99
N GLY A 207 -10.34 -6.97 0.34
CA GLY A 207 -11.72 -7.41 0.11
C GLY A 207 -11.78 -8.70 -0.71
N ALA A 208 -10.98 -8.80 -1.78
CA ALA A 208 -10.91 -10.00 -2.62
C ALA A 208 -10.32 -11.19 -1.83
N THR A 209 -9.28 -10.96 -1.02
CA THR A 209 -8.72 -11.99 -0.13
C THR A 209 -9.77 -12.49 0.86
N THR A 210 -10.51 -11.61 1.52
CA THR A 210 -11.62 -11.97 2.44
C THR A 210 -12.72 -12.74 1.71
N THR A 211 -13.13 -12.30 0.52
CA THR A 211 -14.14 -12.99 -0.30
C THR A 211 -13.70 -14.41 -0.62
N PHE A 212 -12.44 -14.59 -1.00
CA PHE A 212 -11.90 -15.92 -1.27
C PHE A 212 -11.69 -16.73 0.02
N SER A 213 -10.91 -16.23 0.97
CA SER A 213 -10.41 -17.04 2.09
C SER A 213 -11.43 -17.28 3.20
N GLU A 214 -12.28 -16.29 3.52
CA GLU A 214 -13.22 -16.35 4.64
C GLU A 214 -14.64 -16.67 4.18
N ARG A 215 -15.11 -16.04 3.09
CA ARG A 215 -16.47 -16.30 2.57
C ARG A 215 -16.55 -17.57 1.72
N GLY A 216 -15.41 -18.15 1.35
CA GLY A 216 -15.34 -19.40 0.59
C GLY A 216 -15.78 -19.28 -0.87
N ILE A 217 -15.82 -18.07 -1.43
CA ILE A 217 -16.23 -17.80 -2.81
C ILE A 217 -15.03 -17.93 -3.74
N GLY A 218 -15.19 -18.58 -4.88
CA GLY A 218 -14.16 -18.74 -5.90
C GLY A 218 -13.28 -19.99 -5.73
N ASP A 219 -12.72 -20.43 -6.84
CA ASP A 219 -11.78 -21.53 -6.93
C ASP A 219 -10.32 -21.06 -6.86
N VAL A 220 -10.07 -19.84 -7.36
CA VAL A 220 -8.76 -19.19 -7.43
C VAL A 220 -8.88 -17.71 -7.16
N LEU A 221 -7.90 -17.18 -6.42
CA LEU A 221 -7.68 -15.73 -6.21
C LEU A 221 -6.43 -15.31 -6.99
N LEU A 222 -6.56 -14.30 -7.85
CA LEU A 222 -5.41 -13.58 -8.37
C LEU A 222 -4.89 -12.68 -7.25
N ALA A 223 -3.77 -13.05 -6.67
CA ALA A 223 -3.20 -12.39 -5.49
C ALA A 223 -1.83 -11.81 -5.77
N TRP A 224 -1.51 -10.75 -5.06
CA TRP A 224 -0.12 -10.38 -4.88
C TRP A 224 0.60 -11.47 -4.10
N GLU A 225 1.86 -11.72 -4.45
CA GLU A 225 2.66 -12.79 -3.85
C GLU A 225 2.72 -12.69 -2.31
N ASN A 226 2.91 -11.48 -1.77
CA ASN A 226 2.89 -11.25 -0.33
C ASN A 226 1.54 -11.56 0.33
N GLU A 227 0.41 -11.22 -0.31
CA GLU A 227 -0.93 -11.54 0.19
C GLU A 227 -1.18 -13.05 0.20
N ALA A 228 -0.70 -13.76 -0.82
CA ALA A 228 -0.84 -15.21 -0.90
C ALA A 228 -0.05 -15.92 0.22
N PHE A 229 1.20 -15.51 0.46
CA PHE A 229 2.00 -16.02 1.58
C PHE A 229 1.41 -15.66 2.94
N LEU A 230 0.90 -14.43 3.08
CA LEU A 230 0.26 -13.98 4.31
C LEU A 230 -0.99 -14.81 4.61
N ALA A 231 -1.84 -15.05 3.60
CA ALA A 231 -3.02 -15.90 3.74
C ALA A 231 -2.67 -17.34 4.18
N GLN A 232 -1.60 -17.93 3.63
CA GLN A 232 -1.12 -19.24 4.09
C GLN A 232 -0.61 -19.18 5.54
N LYS A 233 0.13 -18.14 5.91
CA LYS A 233 0.68 -17.97 7.26
C LYS A 233 -0.42 -17.81 8.32
N GLU A 234 -1.44 -17.00 8.02
CA GLU A 234 -2.48 -16.64 9.00
C GLU A 234 -3.62 -17.66 9.06
N LEU A 235 -3.98 -18.25 7.92
CA LEU A 235 -5.17 -19.11 7.81
C LEU A 235 -4.84 -20.61 7.73
N GLY A 236 -3.56 -20.94 7.62
CA GLY A 236 -3.05 -22.31 7.54
C GLY A 236 -2.64 -22.72 6.12
N THR A 237 -1.46 -23.35 6.02
CA THR A 237 -0.93 -23.90 4.77
C THR A 237 -1.72 -25.11 4.26
N ASP A 238 -2.54 -25.71 5.11
CA ASP A 238 -3.47 -26.79 4.82
C ASP A 238 -4.76 -26.34 4.15
N ARG A 239 -5.02 -25.03 4.07
CA ARG A 239 -6.23 -24.47 3.45
C ARG A 239 -6.03 -23.99 2.03
N PHE A 240 -4.83 -23.56 1.69
CA PHE A 240 -4.52 -22.91 0.41
C PHE A 240 -3.16 -23.35 -0.14
N GLU A 241 -3.07 -23.39 -1.46
CA GLU A 241 -1.83 -23.60 -2.20
C GLU A 241 -1.55 -22.37 -3.09
N ILE A 242 -0.26 -22.06 -3.25
CA ILE A 242 0.19 -21.03 -4.18
C ILE A 242 0.60 -21.72 -5.48
N VAL A 243 -0.04 -21.33 -6.57
CA VAL A 243 0.33 -21.73 -7.93
C VAL A 243 1.08 -20.56 -8.57
N VAL A 244 2.26 -20.83 -9.05
CA VAL A 244 3.12 -19.85 -9.70
C VAL A 244 2.89 -19.96 -11.21
N PRO A 245 2.40 -18.89 -11.88
CA PRO A 245 2.17 -18.91 -13.32
C PRO A 245 3.47 -18.90 -14.11
N SER A 246 3.42 -19.33 -15.37
CA SER A 246 4.57 -19.35 -16.29
C SER A 246 5.14 -17.97 -16.57
N VAL A 247 4.29 -16.96 -16.59
CA VAL A 247 4.62 -15.54 -16.77
C VAL A 247 3.83 -14.70 -15.79
N SER A 248 4.44 -13.67 -15.22
CA SER A 248 3.76 -12.68 -14.41
C SER A 248 4.36 -11.29 -14.66
N ILE A 249 4.01 -10.31 -13.84
CA ILE A 249 4.48 -8.93 -13.99
C ILE A 249 5.26 -8.49 -12.75
N LEU A 250 6.35 -7.74 -12.96
CA LEU A 250 7.09 -7.11 -11.87
C LEU A 250 6.26 -5.94 -11.34
N ALA A 251 5.71 -6.12 -10.16
CA ALA A 251 5.00 -5.06 -9.46
C ALA A 251 5.98 -4.24 -8.62
N GLU A 252 6.04 -2.94 -8.89
CA GLU A 252 6.93 -1.97 -8.26
C GLU A 252 6.10 -0.91 -7.52
N PRO A 253 5.64 -1.20 -6.27
CA PRO A 253 4.83 -0.24 -5.52
C PRO A 253 5.67 0.94 -5.07
N PRO A 254 5.36 2.15 -5.55
CA PRO A 254 6.14 3.33 -5.27
C PRO A 254 5.72 4.04 -3.98
N VAL A 255 6.64 4.87 -3.47
CA VAL A 255 6.41 5.73 -2.32
C VAL A 255 6.78 7.18 -2.66
N ALA A 256 6.03 8.14 -2.12
CA ALA A 256 6.30 9.56 -2.31
C ALA A 256 5.97 10.39 -1.07
N VAL A 257 6.78 11.41 -0.79
CA VAL A 257 6.38 12.47 0.16
C VAL A 257 5.35 13.34 -0.54
N LEU A 258 4.20 13.55 0.08
CA LEU A 258 3.21 14.53 -0.36
C LEU A 258 3.71 15.93 0.09
N ASP A 259 4.71 16.45 -0.63
CA ASP A 259 5.54 17.56 -0.21
C ASP A 259 4.76 18.89 -0.04
N GLY A 260 3.67 19.08 -0.76
CA GLY A 260 2.75 20.18 -0.57
C GLY A 260 2.07 20.13 0.79
N ASN A 261 1.54 18.95 1.17
CA ASN A 261 0.90 18.72 2.46
C ASN A 261 1.94 18.76 3.59
N ALA A 262 3.02 18.00 3.45
CA ALA A 262 4.10 17.91 4.44
C ALA A 262 4.73 19.30 4.74
N ARG A 263 4.78 20.20 3.76
CA ARG A 263 5.21 21.58 3.95
C ARG A 263 4.22 22.38 4.81
N ARG A 264 2.91 22.22 4.59
CA ARG A 264 1.88 22.88 5.42
C ARG A 264 1.89 22.38 6.87
N HIS A 265 2.14 21.09 7.06
CA HIS A 265 2.21 20.45 8.39
C HIS A 265 3.54 20.69 9.12
N GLY A 266 4.60 21.10 8.40
CA GLY A 266 5.96 21.15 8.94
C GLY A 266 6.60 19.78 9.12
N THR A 267 6.08 18.73 8.46
CA THR A 267 6.48 17.33 8.58
C THR A 267 7.48 16.87 7.52
N GLY A 268 7.86 17.73 6.57
CA GLY A 268 8.67 17.36 5.39
C GLY A 268 9.94 16.57 5.72
N LYS A 269 10.71 17.00 6.76
CA LYS A 269 11.94 16.30 7.15
C LYS A 269 11.68 14.87 7.67
N VAL A 270 10.68 14.70 8.51
CA VAL A 270 10.36 13.39 9.09
C VAL A 270 9.70 12.49 8.04
N ALA A 271 8.88 13.02 7.13
CA ALA A 271 8.29 12.30 6.01
C ALA A 271 9.38 11.77 5.05
N GLU A 272 10.36 12.61 4.71
CA GLU A 272 11.51 12.19 3.89
C GLU A 272 12.36 11.13 4.59
N ALA A 273 12.64 11.30 5.88
CA ALA A 273 13.37 10.32 6.68
C ALA A 273 12.63 9.00 6.78
N TYR A 274 11.30 9.03 6.92
CA TYR A 274 10.45 7.83 6.96
C TYR A 274 10.53 7.02 5.66
N LEU A 275 10.44 7.67 4.52
CA LEU A 275 10.55 6.95 3.24
C LEU A 275 11.98 6.46 2.97
N LYS A 276 13.02 7.21 3.37
CA LYS A 276 14.41 6.76 3.29
C LYS A 276 14.69 5.55 4.21
N PHE A 277 14.02 5.48 5.35
CA PHE A 277 14.15 4.35 6.28
C PHE A 277 13.77 3.02 5.62
N LEU A 278 12.81 3.01 4.67
CA LEU A 278 12.42 1.81 3.93
C LEU A 278 13.57 1.16 3.15
N TYR A 279 14.64 1.89 2.87
CA TYR A 279 15.83 1.41 2.16
C TYR A 279 16.97 0.99 3.09
N THR A 280 16.81 1.11 4.42
CA THR A 280 17.83 0.66 5.37
C THR A 280 17.85 -0.87 5.45
N PRO A 281 19.00 -1.50 5.80
CA PRO A 281 19.09 -2.95 5.95
C PRO A 281 18.03 -3.52 6.90
N GLU A 282 17.75 -2.82 8.01
CA GLU A 282 16.78 -3.26 9.01
C GLU A 282 15.36 -3.26 8.44
N ALA A 283 14.96 -2.23 7.71
CA ALA A 283 13.65 -2.16 7.06
C ALA A 283 13.54 -3.18 5.93
N GLN A 284 14.61 -3.39 5.16
CA GLN A 284 14.65 -4.37 4.08
C GLN A 284 14.54 -5.81 4.59
N ASP A 285 15.07 -6.09 5.79
CA ASP A 285 14.85 -7.37 6.46
C ASP A 285 13.39 -7.57 6.85
N VAL A 286 12.72 -6.56 7.37
CA VAL A 286 11.28 -6.59 7.67
C VAL A 286 10.44 -6.73 6.40
N ILE A 287 10.82 -6.06 5.31
CA ILE A 287 10.18 -6.17 4.00
C ILE A 287 10.20 -7.63 3.53
N GLY A 288 11.37 -8.31 3.59
CA GLY A 288 11.48 -9.72 3.25
C GLY A 288 10.66 -10.63 4.16
N ALA A 289 10.66 -10.38 5.48
CA ALA A 289 9.88 -11.13 6.45
C ALA A 289 8.36 -10.99 6.27
N ASN A 290 7.91 -9.90 5.63
CA ASN A 290 6.52 -9.64 5.25
C ASN A 290 6.23 -10.02 3.78
N PHE A 291 7.04 -10.91 3.21
CA PHE A 291 6.84 -11.50 1.89
C PHE A 291 6.88 -10.53 0.71
N TYR A 292 7.44 -9.35 0.88
CA TYR A 292 7.82 -8.49 -0.24
C TYR A 292 9.25 -8.81 -0.66
N ARG A 293 9.54 -8.71 -1.96
CA ARG A 293 10.88 -8.92 -2.51
C ARG A 293 11.76 -7.70 -2.20
N PRO A 294 12.78 -7.84 -1.33
CA PRO A 294 13.64 -6.71 -0.95
C PRO A 294 14.46 -6.20 -2.14
N THR A 295 14.90 -4.95 -2.08
CA THR A 295 15.81 -4.35 -3.07
C THR A 295 17.27 -4.34 -2.61
N GLU A 296 17.53 -4.43 -1.30
CA GLU A 296 18.88 -4.49 -0.71
C GLU A 296 19.51 -5.88 -0.89
N ALA A 297 20.80 -5.93 -1.20
CA ALA A 297 21.49 -7.16 -1.64
C ALA A 297 21.52 -8.27 -0.58
N ALA A 298 21.79 -7.93 0.69
CA ALA A 298 21.87 -8.92 1.77
C ALA A 298 20.48 -9.47 2.10
N ALA A 299 19.45 -8.62 2.13
CA ALA A 299 18.08 -9.03 2.32
C ALA A 299 17.59 -9.90 1.14
N LYS A 300 17.91 -9.54 -0.11
CA LYS A 300 17.64 -10.40 -1.27
C LYS A 300 18.22 -11.79 -1.11
N ALA A 301 19.49 -11.89 -0.71
CA ALA A 301 20.15 -13.17 -0.52
C ALA A 301 19.51 -13.98 0.63
N LYS A 302 19.18 -13.32 1.74
CA LYS A 302 18.55 -13.96 2.91
C LYS A 302 17.19 -14.59 2.56
N TYR A 303 16.39 -13.90 1.78
CA TYR A 303 15.02 -14.31 1.44
C TYR A 303 14.88 -14.99 0.07
N ALA A 304 16.00 -15.26 -0.63
CA ALA A 304 15.98 -15.82 -1.99
C ALA A 304 15.20 -17.14 -2.11
N SER A 305 15.29 -18.02 -1.12
CA SER A 305 14.58 -19.30 -1.12
C SER A 305 13.08 -19.19 -0.86
N GLN A 306 12.60 -18.05 -0.34
CA GLN A 306 11.19 -17.80 -0.08
C GLN A 306 10.42 -17.51 -1.36
N PHE A 307 11.08 -16.93 -2.37
CA PHE A 307 10.43 -16.44 -3.58
C PHE A 307 10.70 -17.38 -4.77
N PRO A 308 9.66 -17.87 -5.44
CA PRO A 308 9.82 -18.67 -6.63
C PRO A 308 10.46 -17.86 -7.77
N GLN A 309 11.17 -18.56 -8.66
CA GLN A 309 11.63 -17.99 -9.92
C GLN A 309 10.44 -17.89 -10.88
N ILE A 310 10.18 -16.70 -11.40
CA ILE A 310 9.06 -16.42 -12.30
C ILE A 310 9.60 -15.58 -13.47
N ASN A 311 9.11 -15.83 -14.68
CA ASN A 311 9.35 -14.94 -15.82
C ASN A 311 8.51 -13.68 -15.63
N LEU A 312 9.15 -12.55 -15.40
CA LEU A 312 8.47 -11.28 -15.14
C LEU A 312 8.60 -10.35 -16.35
N VAL A 313 7.49 -9.87 -16.85
CA VAL A 313 7.47 -8.69 -17.72
C VAL A 313 7.47 -7.42 -16.88
N THR A 314 7.89 -6.30 -17.44
CA THR A 314 7.85 -4.99 -16.79
C THR A 314 6.78 -4.12 -17.42
N ILE A 315 6.27 -3.14 -16.64
CA ILE A 315 5.28 -2.19 -17.16
C ILE A 315 5.84 -1.37 -18.35
N ASP A 316 7.10 -0.98 -18.28
CA ASP A 316 7.73 -0.21 -19.36
C ASP A 316 8.00 -1.06 -20.60
N GLY A 317 8.51 -2.28 -20.40
CA GLY A 317 8.89 -3.17 -21.51
C GLY A 317 7.71 -3.73 -22.29
N GLU A 318 6.62 -4.09 -21.60
CA GLU A 318 5.47 -4.74 -22.23
C GLU A 318 4.36 -3.75 -22.61
N PHE A 319 4.19 -2.68 -21.83
CA PHE A 319 3.03 -1.78 -21.95
C PHE A 319 3.39 -0.32 -22.29
N GLY A 320 4.68 0.01 -22.41
CA GLY A 320 5.13 1.39 -22.66
C GLY A 320 4.94 2.33 -21.48
N GLY A 321 4.90 1.78 -20.26
CA GLY A 321 4.74 2.50 -19.01
C GLY A 321 3.29 2.69 -18.55
N TRP A 322 3.15 3.20 -17.33
CA TRP A 322 1.85 3.32 -16.69
C TRP A 322 0.87 4.26 -17.40
N GLN A 323 1.35 5.36 -17.98
CA GLN A 323 0.47 6.31 -18.69
C GLN A 323 -0.19 5.62 -19.90
N ALA A 324 0.59 4.91 -20.70
CA ALA A 324 0.08 4.17 -21.86
C ALA A 324 -0.87 3.03 -21.42
N ALA A 325 -0.48 2.26 -20.41
CA ALA A 325 -1.31 1.18 -19.88
C ALA A 325 -2.64 1.71 -19.34
N GLN A 326 -2.63 2.79 -18.56
CA GLN A 326 -3.85 3.39 -18.03
C GLN A 326 -4.80 3.85 -19.14
N GLN A 327 -4.27 4.57 -20.12
CA GLN A 327 -5.08 5.08 -21.22
C GLN A 327 -5.72 3.95 -22.04
N LYS A 328 -4.95 2.90 -22.34
CA LYS A 328 -5.42 1.77 -23.14
C LYS A 328 -6.43 0.91 -22.38
N PHE A 329 -6.12 0.56 -21.13
CA PHE A 329 -6.84 -0.50 -20.44
C PHE A 329 -7.86 0.00 -19.43
N PHE A 330 -7.59 1.09 -18.70
CA PHE A 330 -8.34 1.45 -17.49
C PHE A 330 -9.01 2.82 -17.52
N ALA A 331 -8.72 3.66 -18.53
CA ALA A 331 -9.46 4.90 -18.77
C ALA A 331 -10.94 4.59 -19.09
N ASP A 332 -11.80 5.59 -19.00
CA ASP A 332 -13.19 5.43 -19.36
C ASP A 332 -13.32 5.06 -20.85
N GLY A 333 -14.09 4.01 -21.11
CA GLY A 333 -14.20 3.38 -22.42
C GLY A 333 -12.98 2.54 -22.83
N GLY A 334 -12.01 2.34 -21.96
CA GLY A 334 -10.84 1.48 -22.19
C GLY A 334 -11.20 0.00 -22.32
N VAL A 335 -10.17 -0.83 -22.51
CA VAL A 335 -10.35 -2.29 -22.72
C VAL A 335 -11.15 -2.93 -21.58
N PHE A 336 -10.85 -2.58 -20.33
CA PHE A 336 -11.55 -3.14 -19.17
C PHE A 336 -13.06 -2.82 -19.20
N ASP A 337 -13.45 -1.61 -19.55
CA ASP A 337 -14.87 -1.24 -19.62
C ASP A 337 -15.59 -2.04 -20.70
N ARG A 338 -15.01 -2.19 -21.90
CA ARG A 338 -15.59 -3.00 -22.97
C ARG A 338 -15.75 -4.47 -22.59
N ILE A 339 -14.76 -5.04 -21.90
CA ILE A 339 -14.82 -6.44 -21.41
C ILE A 339 -15.92 -6.58 -20.35
N TYR A 340 -16.03 -5.62 -19.44
CA TYR A 340 -17.01 -5.68 -18.35
C TYR A 340 -18.45 -5.46 -18.83
N GLU A 341 -18.66 -4.62 -19.85
CA GLU A 341 -19.96 -4.43 -20.49
C GLU A 341 -20.45 -5.70 -21.21
N GLN A 342 -19.56 -6.46 -21.85
CA GLN A 342 -19.88 -7.73 -22.50
C GLN A 342 -20.28 -8.84 -21.50
N LYS A 343 -19.98 -8.66 -20.22
CA LYS A 343 -20.36 -9.60 -19.16
C LYS A 343 -21.80 -9.40 -18.71
N ARG A 344 -22.34 -8.20 -18.82
CA ARG A 344 -23.73 -7.86 -18.42
C ARG A 344 -24.74 -8.33 -19.45
#